data_6b78113f941a295fcabe2c95c8e21925
#
_entry.id   6b78113f941a295fcabe2c95c8e21925
#
_cell.length_a   1.000
_cell.length_b   1.000
_cell.length_c   1.000
_cell.angle_alpha   90.00
_cell.angle_beta   90.00
_cell.angle_gamma   90.00
#
_symmetry.space_group_name_H-M   'P 1'
#
loop_
_entity.id
_entity.type
_entity.pdbx_description
1 polymer ?
#
loop_
_entity_poly.entity_id
_entity_poly.type
_entity_poly.pdbx_seq_one_letter_code
_entity_poly.pdbx_strand_id
1 'polypeptide(L)'
;MMLNRKSPGRRPHLAPLVAVTAAAALALTACSGGSGTSGETSAAVQDQKITFIPKQLNNPYTDVVLGGGKTGAQEAGFASSQVVGPLEASASSQVSFINAETQAGTNVIVIAANDPDAVCTALGEARSAGAKIVAFDSDANPDCRDVFISQVVAKDVALIQTKLIAEQIGGSGEIAILSATANATNQNEWIKFMEEDLASNPAYKDIKLVAKVYGDDDDTKSFQEAQGLLQAHPNLKGIISPTTVGIAATARYLSTSAYKGKVALTGLGLPNEMRPFVKDGTVKEFALWDPAQLGYVAAFAGKALVEGKITGAAGDTFTAGNLGDRTVEEGGKVIVGPPTVFSTDNIDKYNF
;
A
#
# COMPACT_ATOMS: atom_id res chain seq x y z
N MET A 1 52.58 -40.00 18.98
CA MET A 1 53.14 -39.58 20.29
C MET A 1 51.92 -39.08 21.06
N MET A 2 51.12 -39.99 21.68
CA MET A 2 51.15 -40.41 23.10
C MET A 2 51.18 -39.20 24.01
N LEU A 3 50.19 -38.95 24.86
CA LEU A 3 49.73 -39.53 26.11
C LEU A 3 48.51 -38.68 26.59
N ASN A 4 47.29 -39.11 26.80
CA ASN A 4 46.66 -39.90 27.83
C ASN A 4 46.95 -39.52 29.31
N ARG A 5 45.86 -39.07 30.03
CA ARG A 5 45.59 -39.29 31.48
C ARG A 5 44.23 -38.69 31.85
N LYS A 6 43.23 -39.45 32.01
CA LYS A 6 42.58 -40.18 33.11
C LYS A 6 42.27 -39.36 34.37
N SER A 7 40.95 -39.45 34.71
CA SER A 7 40.19 -39.06 35.90
C SER A 7 40.75 -39.63 37.24
N PRO A 8 40.22 -39.29 38.43
CA PRO A 8 38.97 -39.81 38.99
C PRO A 8 38.20 -38.78 39.90
N GLY A 9 36.92 -38.71 40.07
CA GLY A 9 36.01 -39.64 40.72
C GLY A 9 35.89 -39.48 42.24
N ARG A 10 34.67 -39.02 42.72
CA ARG A 10 34.01 -39.56 43.94
C ARG A 10 32.65 -38.90 44.22
N ARG A 11 31.69 -39.77 44.44
CA ARG A 11 30.35 -39.57 45.04
C ARG A 11 30.44 -39.69 46.59
N PRO A 12 29.34 -39.74 47.32
CA PRO A 12 28.13 -38.93 47.52
C PRO A 12 27.87 -38.64 49.02
N HIS A 13 26.92 -37.78 49.37
CA HIS A 13 26.30 -37.83 50.69
C HIS A 13 24.79 -37.59 50.61
N LEU A 14 24.07 -38.54 51.25
CA LEU A 14 22.62 -38.66 51.40
C LEU A 14 22.09 -37.86 52.63
N ALA A 15 20.89 -37.23 52.44
CA ALA A 15 19.73 -37.15 53.35
C ALA A 15 19.85 -36.41 54.71
N PRO A 16 18.77 -35.96 55.39
CA PRO A 16 17.42 -36.54 55.35
C PRO A 16 16.21 -35.55 55.33
N LEU A 17 15.05 -36.15 55.12
CA LEU A 17 13.69 -35.71 55.32
C LEU A 17 13.43 -34.99 56.64
N VAL A 18 12.57 -33.94 56.60
CA VAL A 18 11.60 -33.65 57.69
C VAL A 18 10.24 -33.34 57.08
N ALA A 19 9.29 -34.19 57.35
CA ALA A 19 7.88 -34.02 57.11
C ALA A 19 7.24 -33.32 58.31
N VAL A 20 6.40 -32.28 58.01
CA VAL A 20 5.44 -31.80 59.02
C VAL A 20 4.07 -31.66 58.33
N THR A 21 3.18 -32.49 58.78
CA THR A 21 1.72 -32.51 58.56
C THR A 21 1.03 -31.60 59.58
N ALA A 22 0.01 -30.82 59.14
CA ALA A 22 -1.18 -30.45 59.88
C ALA A 22 -2.11 -29.67 58.92
N ALA A 23 -3.22 -30.23 58.52
CA ALA A 23 -4.52 -30.43 59.13
C ALA A 23 -5.49 -29.32 58.73
N ALA A 24 -6.55 -29.77 58.13
CA ALA A 24 -7.77 -29.24 57.62
C ALA A 24 -8.52 -28.19 58.43
N ALA A 25 -9.21 -27.28 57.72
CA ALA A 25 -10.50 -26.76 58.15
C ALA A 25 -11.38 -26.44 56.91
N LEU A 26 -12.41 -27.27 56.73
CA LEU A 26 -13.56 -27.04 55.88
C LEU A 26 -14.46 -25.93 56.49
N ALA A 27 -14.82 -24.94 55.68
CA ALA A 27 -16.03 -24.19 55.93
C ALA A 27 -16.81 -24.08 54.61
N LEU A 28 -17.85 -24.87 54.50
CA LEU A 28 -18.95 -24.75 53.54
C LEU A 28 -19.82 -23.57 53.98
N THR A 29 -20.04 -22.60 53.14
CA THR A 29 -21.25 -21.77 53.15
C THR A 29 -21.82 -21.70 51.75
N ALA A 30 -23.02 -22.17 51.62
CA ALA A 30 -23.81 -22.25 50.41
C ALA A 30 -24.58 -20.95 50.13
N CYS A 31 -24.88 -20.77 48.83
CA CYS A 31 -26.03 -20.07 48.25
C CYS A 31 -26.12 -18.56 48.33
N SER A 32 -25.96 -17.91 47.20
CA SER A 32 -27.04 -17.10 46.63
C SER A 32 -26.76 -16.82 45.16
N GLY A 33 -27.76 -17.06 44.31
CA GLY A 33 -27.67 -16.87 42.84
C GLY A 33 -27.50 -15.39 42.48
N GLY A 34 -26.65 -15.20 41.49
CA GLY A 34 -26.49 -13.97 40.76
C GLY A 34 -25.98 -14.32 39.37
N SER A 35 -26.86 -14.18 38.39
CA SER A 35 -26.51 -14.27 36.97
C SER A 35 -25.43 -13.23 36.65
N GLY A 36 -24.18 -13.65 36.67
CA GLY A 36 -23.04 -12.85 36.22
C GLY A 36 -22.76 -13.17 34.78
N THR A 37 -23.16 -12.30 33.88
CA THR A 37 -22.77 -12.21 32.50
C THR A 37 -21.24 -12.32 32.40
N SER A 38 -20.76 -13.34 31.72
CA SER A 38 -19.36 -13.58 31.41
C SER A 38 -18.76 -12.38 30.69
N GLY A 39 -17.94 -11.63 31.40
CA GLY A 39 -17.02 -10.66 30.82
C GLY A 39 -15.79 -11.36 30.29
N GLU A 40 -15.90 -12.06 29.17
CA GLU A 40 -14.77 -12.54 28.38
C GLU A 40 -14.59 -11.64 27.17
N THR A 41 -14.06 -10.43 27.33
CA THR A 41 -13.70 -9.61 26.14
C THR A 41 -12.61 -8.58 26.39
N SER A 42 -11.85 -8.62 27.47
CA SER A 42 -10.92 -7.51 27.76
C SER A 42 -9.43 -7.84 27.65
N ALA A 43 -9.03 -9.12 27.52
CA ALA A 43 -7.60 -9.49 27.49
C ALA A 43 -7.02 -9.63 26.07
N ALA A 44 -7.87 -9.83 25.05
CA ALA A 44 -7.41 -10.08 23.68
C ALA A 44 -7.09 -8.79 22.87
N VAL A 45 -7.39 -7.61 23.40
CA VAL A 45 -7.27 -6.35 22.64
C VAL A 45 -5.88 -5.68 22.79
N GLN A 46 -5.08 -6.07 23.78
CA GLN A 46 -3.83 -5.36 24.12
C GLN A 46 -2.59 -5.77 23.32
N ASP A 47 -2.61 -6.89 22.58
CA ASP A 47 -1.41 -7.40 21.90
C ASP A 47 -1.56 -7.48 20.36
N GLN A 48 -2.51 -6.74 19.79
CA GLN A 48 -2.74 -6.79 18.35
C GLN A 48 -1.58 -6.19 17.56
N LYS A 49 -1.11 -6.95 16.56
CA LYS A 49 0.00 -6.59 15.67
C LYS A 49 -0.50 -6.31 14.27
N ILE A 50 0.05 -5.29 13.63
CA ILE A 50 -0.20 -4.95 12.24
C ILE A 50 1.10 -4.91 11.45
N THR A 51 1.12 -5.51 10.27
CA THR A 51 2.27 -5.48 9.36
C THR A 51 1.85 -4.93 8.01
N PHE A 52 2.64 -3.98 7.50
CA PHE A 52 2.49 -3.41 6.17
C PHE A 52 3.46 -4.09 5.19
N ILE A 53 2.94 -4.60 4.07
CA ILE A 53 3.70 -5.24 3.00
C ILE A 53 3.48 -4.43 1.72
N PRO A 54 4.36 -3.46 1.39
CA PRO A 54 4.25 -2.68 0.16
C PRO A 54 4.66 -3.51 -1.07
N LYS A 55 4.45 -2.96 -2.26
CA LYS A 55 4.96 -3.54 -3.52
C LYS A 55 6.48 -3.71 -3.48
N GLN A 56 7.15 -2.67 -2.99
CA GLN A 56 8.61 -2.63 -2.78
C GLN A 56 8.97 -1.60 -1.72
N LEU A 57 10.10 -1.80 -1.08
CA LEU A 57 10.72 -0.85 -0.16
C LEU A 57 11.54 0.19 -0.94
N ASN A 58 11.98 1.25 -0.25
CA ASN A 58 12.81 2.33 -0.82
C ASN A 58 12.14 3.05 -2.02
N ASN A 59 10.84 3.14 -2.01
CA ASN A 59 10.06 3.90 -2.98
C ASN A 59 9.50 5.14 -2.26
N PRO A 60 9.78 6.37 -2.72
CA PRO A 60 9.36 7.60 -2.02
C PRO A 60 7.86 7.71 -1.76
N TYR A 61 7.02 7.29 -2.72
CA TYR A 61 5.57 7.23 -2.53
C TYR A 61 5.19 6.26 -1.41
N THR A 62 5.75 5.06 -1.46
CA THR A 62 5.53 4.02 -0.45
C THR A 62 5.93 4.51 0.94
N ASP A 63 7.05 5.23 1.07
CA ASP A 63 7.52 5.75 2.36
C ASP A 63 6.50 6.73 2.98
N VAL A 64 5.86 7.58 2.18
CA VAL A 64 4.79 8.48 2.65
C VAL A 64 3.57 7.68 3.11
N VAL A 65 3.12 6.70 2.32
CA VAL A 65 2.00 5.81 2.69
C VAL A 65 2.27 5.09 4.00
N LEU A 66 3.45 4.49 4.14
CA LEU A 66 3.86 3.74 5.33
C LEU A 66 4.02 4.63 6.56
N GLY A 67 4.45 5.89 6.38
CA GLY A 67 4.47 6.90 7.43
C GLY A 67 3.07 7.16 7.99
N GLY A 68 2.10 7.35 7.12
CA GLY A 68 0.69 7.45 7.48
C GLY A 68 0.15 6.18 8.14
N GLY A 69 0.51 5.02 7.62
CA GLY A 69 0.14 3.72 8.19
C GLY A 69 0.66 3.52 9.62
N LYS A 70 1.91 3.89 9.87
CA LYS A 70 2.51 3.84 11.21
C LYS A 70 1.78 4.75 12.19
N THR A 71 1.49 5.99 11.78
CA THR A 71 0.72 6.94 12.59
C THR A 71 -0.68 6.40 12.87
N GLY A 72 -1.39 5.93 11.86
CA GLY A 72 -2.72 5.33 12.00
C GLY A 72 -2.73 4.09 12.89
N ALA A 73 -1.73 3.22 12.81
CA ALA A 73 -1.60 2.05 13.67
C ALA A 73 -1.41 2.43 15.15
N GLN A 74 -0.59 3.45 15.41
CA GLN A 74 -0.38 3.97 16.76
C GLN A 74 -1.68 4.58 17.33
N GLU A 75 -2.36 5.43 16.57
CA GLU A 75 -3.61 6.07 17.00
C GLU A 75 -4.78 5.09 17.13
N ALA A 76 -4.82 4.04 16.27
CA ALA A 76 -5.79 2.95 16.39
C ALA A 76 -5.52 2.00 17.57
N GLY A 77 -4.39 2.14 18.27
CA GLY A 77 -4.05 1.36 19.45
C GLY A 77 -3.56 -0.05 19.18
N PHE A 78 -2.83 -0.27 18.08
CA PHE A 78 -2.07 -1.52 17.89
C PHE A 78 -0.87 -1.56 18.84
N ALA A 79 -0.59 -2.73 19.42
CA ALA A 79 0.55 -2.94 20.31
C ALA A 79 1.89 -2.82 19.57
N SER A 80 1.91 -3.24 18.29
CA SER A 80 3.08 -3.08 17.42
C SER A 80 2.67 -2.92 15.96
N SER A 81 3.45 -2.12 15.23
CA SER A 81 3.36 -1.99 13.80
C SER A 81 4.75 -2.16 13.17
N GLN A 82 4.83 -2.88 12.07
CA GLN A 82 6.06 -3.07 11.34
C GLN A 82 5.83 -2.99 9.84
N VAL A 83 6.93 -2.82 9.11
CA VAL A 83 6.98 -2.85 7.66
C VAL A 83 7.97 -3.92 7.24
N VAL A 84 7.54 -4.81 6.38
CA VAL A 84 8.39 -5.79 5.71
C VAL A 84 8.02 -5.83 4.23
N GLY A 85 8.94 -6.19 3.36
CA GLY A 85 8.64 -6.25 1.94
C GLY A 85 9.85 -6.46 1.07
N PRO A 86 9.65 -6.69 -0.23
CA PRO A 86 10.72 -6.86 -1.19
C PRO A 86 11.42 -5.53 -1.51
N LEU A 87 12.66 -5.60 -1.97
CA LEU A 87 13.41 -4.43 -2.46
C LEU A 87 13.04 -4.09 -3.92
N GLU A 88 12.46 -5.05 -4.64
CA GLU A 88 11.99 -4.89 -6.01
C GLU A 88 10.54 -5.38 -6.10
N ALA A 89 9.75 -4.84 -7.01
CA ALA A 89 8.35 -5.24 -7.20
C ALA A 89 8.25 -6.71 -7.65
N SER A 90 7.91 -7.60 -6.72
CA SER A 90 7.87 -9.05 -6.92
C SER A 90 6.81 -9.73 -6.07
N ALA A 91 5.80 -10.32 -6.70
CA ALA A 91 4.75 -11.07 -6.03
C ALA A 91 5.29 -12.31 -5.30
N SER A 92 6.24 -13.04 -5.88
CA SER A 92 6.84 -14.22 -5.26
C SER A 92 7.62 -13.87 -4.00
N SER A 93 8.29 -12.72 -3.97
CA SER A 93 8.95 -12.22 -2.76
C SER A 93 7.92 -11.81 -1.70
N GLN A 94 6.79 -11.19 -2.08
CA GLN A 94 5.73 -10.85 -1.13
C GLN A 94 5.15 -12.09 -0.46
N VAL A 95 4.95 -13.21 -1.17
CA VAL A 95 4.48 -14.48 -0.59
C VAL A 95 5.36 -14.92 0.58
N SER A 96 6.68 -14.76 0.48
CA SER A 96 7.59 -15.13 1.56
C SER A 96 7.35 -14.28 2.83
N PHE A 97 7.09 -12.98 2.67
CA PHE A 97 6.76 -12.09 3.79
C PHE A 97 5.38 -12.40 4.38
N ILE A 98 4.36 -12.68 3.55
CA ILE A 98 3.03 -13.07 4.02
C ILE A 98 3.13 -14.33 4.89
N ASN A 99 3.87 -15.34 4.42
CA ASN A 99 4.06 -16.59 5.16
C ASN A 99 4.80 -16.38 6.49
N ALA A 100 5.82 -15.52 6.51
CA ALA A 100 6.54 -15.18 7.74
C ALA A 100 5.62 -14.50 8.77
N GLU A 101 4.80 -13.54 8.32
CA GLU A 101 3.84 -12.84 9.17
C GLU A 101 2.72 -13.75 9.67
N THR A 102 2.27 -14.70 8.84
CA THR A 102 1.32 -15.74 9.24
C THR A 102 1.87 -16.59 10.39
N GLN A 103 3.14 -17.02 10.26
CA GLN A 103 3.82 -17.80 11.30
C GLN A 103 4.09 -16.98 12.57
N ALA A 104 4.30 -15.67 12.44
CA ALA A 104 4.48 -14.76 13.58
C ALA A 104 3.16 -14.43 14.31
N GLY A 105 2.01 -14.90 13.81
CA GLY A 105 0.70 -14.65 14.40
C GLY A 105 0.27 -13.20 14.28
N THR A 106 0.64 -12.51 13.18
CA THR A 106 0.22 -11.14 12.90
C THR A 106 -1.30 -11.05 12.74
N ASN A 107 -1.94 -10.12 13.44
CA ASN A 107 -3.40 -10.00 13.45
C ASN A 107 -3.95 -9.30 12.21
N VAL A 108 -3.19 -8.35 11.65
CA VAL A 108 -3.56 -7.60 10.44
C VAL A 108 -2.39 -7.54 9.48
N ILE A 109 -2.60 -8.03 8.27
CA ILE A 109 -1.67 -7.85 7.15
C ILE A 109 -2.27 -6.81 6.21
N VAL A 110 -1.55 -5.69 6.03
CA VAL A 110 -1.90 -4.61 5.10
C VAL A 110 -0.99 -4.74 3.89
N ILE A 111 -1.52 -5.06 2.72
CA ILE A 111 -0.74 -5.40 1.53
C ILE A 111 -1.11 -4.57 0.30
N ALA A 112 -0.09 -4.05 -0.40
CA ALA A 112 -0.22 -3.58 -1.78
C ALA A 112 0.29 -4.69 -2.71
N ALA A 113 -0.62 -5.40 -3.38
CA ALA A 113 -0.24 -6.58 -4.14
C ALA A 113 0.51 -6.24 -5.43
N ASN A 114 1.63 -6.92 -5.70
CA ASN A 114 2.33 -6.85 -6.98
C ASN A 114 1.60 -7.61 -8.09
N ASP A 115 0.90 -8.67 -7.71
CA ASP A 115 0.02 -9.44 -8.58
C ASP A 115 -1.15 -9.94 -7.72
N PRO A 116 -2.41 -9.65 -8.10
CA PRO A 116 -3.58 -9.90 -7.26
C PRO A 116 -3.83 -11.38 -6.99
N ASP A 117 -3.51 -12.24 -7.95
CA ASP A 117 -3.78 -13.67 -7.88
C ASP A 117 -2.60 -14.45 -7.31
N ALA A 118 -1.38 -14.04 -7.61
CA ALA A 118 -0.17 -14.74 -7.16
C ALA A 118 0.00 -14.72 -5.62
N VAL A 119 -0.50 -13.69 -4.93
CA VAL A 119 -0.43 -13.60 -3.47
C VAL A 119 -1.61 -14.29 -2.77
N CYS A 120 -2.66 -14.66 -3.50
CA CYS A 120 -3.95 -15.05 -2.95
C CYS A 120 -3.90 -16.32 -2.09
N THR A 121 -3.14 -17.33 -2.49
CA THR A 121 -2.99 -18.56 -1.71
C THR A 121 -2.41 -18.28 -0.32
N ALA A 122 -1.32 -17.49 -0.26
CA ALA A 122 -0.68 -17.15 1.01
C ALA A 122 -1.58 -16.27 1.89
N LEU A 123 -2.33 -15.32 1.29
CA LEU A 123 -3.30 -14.50 2.02
C LEU A 123 -4.46 -15.34 2.56
N GLY A 124 -4.93 -16.35 1.81
CA GLY A 124 -5.94 -17.30 2.25
C GLY A 124 -5.47 -18.14 3.44
N GLU A 125 -4.21 -18.58 3.45
CA GLU A 125 -3.58 -19.27 4.58
C GLU A 125 -3.49 -18.36 5.82
N ALA A 126 -3.10 -17.09 5.63
CA ALA A 126 -3.06 -16.10 6.70
C ALA A 126 -4.46 -15.85 7.31
N ARG A 127 -5.50 -15.71 6.47
CA ARG A 127 -6.90 -15.61 6.95
C ARG A 127 -7.35 -16.85 7.73
N SER A 128 -6.98 -18.03 7.25
CA SER A 128 -7.28 -19.30 7.92
C SER A 128 -6.58 -19.41 9.28
N ALA A 129 -5.43 -18.78 9.44
CA ALA A 129 -4.72 -18.64 10.70
C ALA A 129 -5.28 -17.52 11.61
N GLY A 130 -6.29 -16.79 11.17
CA GLY A 130 -6.98 -15.75 11.93
C GLY A 130 -6.56 -14.32 11.64
N ALA A 131 -5.63 -14.07 10.72
CA ALA A 131 -5.26 -12.73 10.30
C ALA A 131 -6.38 -12.05 9.48
N LYS A 132 -6.49 -10.74 9.60
CA LYS A 132 -7.31 -9.88 8.74
C LYS A 132 -6.46 -9.31 7.62
N ILE A 133 -6.99 -9.31 6.41
CA ILE A 133 -6.28 -8.85 5.22
C ILE A 133 -6.89 -7.55 4.71
N VAL A 134 -6.10 -6.50 4.76
CA VAL A 134 -6.42 -5.19 4.19
C VAL A 134 -5.55 -5.00 2.95
N ALA A 135 -6.13 -5.02 1.76
CA ALA A 135 -5.43 -4.54 0.58
C ALA A 135 -5.41 -3.00 0.57
N PHE A 136 -4.35 -2.39 0.07
CA PHE A 136 -4.27 -0.94 -0.12
C PHE A 136 -3.49 -0.61 -1.39
N ASP A 137 -3.67 0.57 -1.93
CA ASP A 137 -2.99 1.06 -3.14
C ASP A 137 -3.26 0.18 -4.39
N SER A 138 -2.69 -0.99 -4.46
CA SER A 138 -2.90 -2.01 -5.50
C SER A 138 -3.63 -3.20 -4.87
N ASP A 139 -4.81 -3.49 -5.41
CA ASP A 139 -5.70 -4.50 -4.84
C ASP A 139 -5.15 -5.93 -4.97
N ALA A 140 -5.49 -6.79 -4.04
CA ALA A 140 -5.44 -8.24 -4.17
C ALA A 140 -6.79 -8.75 -4.71
N ASN A 141 -6.82 -10.00 -5.16
CA ASN A 141 -8.09 -10.62 -5.56
C ASN A 141 -9.11 -10.54 -4.41
N PRO A 142 -10.34 -10.05 -4.66
CA PRO A 142 -11.36 -9.86 -3.62
C PRO A 142 -11.64 -11.09 -2.77
N ASP A 143 -11.45 -12.29 -3.31
CA ASP A 143 -11.70 -13.53 -2.58
C ASP A 143 -10.69 -13.82 -1.45
N CYS A 144 -9.51 -13.18 -1.50
CA CYS A 144 -8.44 -13.41 -0.52
C CYS A 144 -8.15 -12.22 0.39
N ARG A 145 -8.97 -11.17 0.37
CA ARG A 145 -8.88 -10.03 1.29
C ARG A 145 -10.20 -9.75 2.00
N ASP A 146 -10.17 -8.96 3.06
CA ASP A 146 -11.37 -8.51 3.77
C ASP A 146 -11.86 -7.15 3.25
N VAL A 147 -10.97 -6.16 3.08
CA VAL A 147 -11.28 -4.84 2.51
C VAL A 147 -10.14 -4.35 1.61
N PHE A 148 -10.47 -3.43 0.70
CA PHE A 148 -9.49 -2.70 -0.12
C PHE A 148 -9.60 -1.20 0.12
N ILE A 149 -8.52 -0.58 0.54
CA ILE A 149 -8.40 0.87 0.69
C ILE A 149 -7.86 1.44 -0.61
N SER A 150 -8.76 2.04 -1.37
CA SER A 150 -8.44 2.69 -2.64
C SER A 150 -8.16 4.16 -2.43
N GLN A 151 -7.11 4.65 -3.04
CA GLN A 151 -6.70 6.05 -2.91
C GLN A 151 -7.80 7.01 -3.39
N VAL A 152 -8.41 6.71 -4.54
CA VAL A 152 -9.42 7.51 -5.23
C VAL A 152 -10.32 6.60 -6.09
N VAL A 153 -11.37 7.17 -6.65
CA VAL A 153 -12.13 6.48 -7.70
C VAL A 153 -11.25 6.30 -8.94
N ALA A 154 -11.03 5.07 -9.38
CA ALA A 154 -10.10 4.75 -10.47
C ALA A 154 -10.38 5.53 -11.77
N LYS A 155 -11.66 5.71 -12.11
CA LYS A 155 -12.06 6.48 -13.27
C LYS A 155 -11.65 7.95 -13.15
N ASP A 156 -11.76 8.56 -11.97
CA ASP A 156 -11.40 9.97 -11.77
C ASP A 156 -9.91 10.19 -11.93
N VAL A 157 -9.08 9.22 -11.49
CA VAL A 157 -7.61 9.25 -11.72
C VAL A 157 -7.29 9.19 -13.20
N ALA A 158 -7.99 8.37 -13.96
CA ALA A 158 -7.78 8.26 -15.39
C ALA A 158 -8.17 9.56 -16.10
N LEU A 159 -9.40 10.02 -15.86
CA LEU A 159 -9.96 11.20 -16.54
C LEU A 159 -9.19 12.49 -16.25
N ILE A 160 -8.66 12.65 -15.03
CA ILE A 160 -7.84 13.83 -14.73
C ILE A 160 -6.53 13.82 -15.53
N GLN A 161 -5.88 12.66 -15.70
CA GLN A 161 -4.63 12.56 -16.45
C GLN A 161 -4.84 12.73 -17.95
N THR A 162 -5.92 12.15 -18.54
CA THR A 162 -6.26 12.38 -19.96
C THR A 162 -6.62 13.83 -20.22
N LYS A 163 -7.36 14.47 -19.33
CA LYS A 163 -7.67 15.90 -19.42
C LYS A 163 -6.40 16.75 -19.40
N LEU A 164 -5.53 16.55 -18.41
CA LEU A 164 -4.31 17.35 -18.26
C LEU A 164 -3.39 17.21 -19.47
N ILE A 165 -3.19 16.00 -20.01
CA ILE A 165 -2.34 15.86 -21.20
C ILE A 165 -3.00 16.51 -22.42
N ALA A 166 -4.31 16.33 -22.62
CA ALA A 166 -5.03 16.92 -23.75
C ALA A 166 -4.93 18.45 -23.76
N GLU A 167 -5.13 19.09 -22.61
CA GLU A 167 -4.99 20.55 -22.46
C GLU A 167 -3.55 21.01 -22.74
N GLN A 168 -2.55 20.29 -22.24
CA GLN A 168 -1.15 20.66 -22.40
C GLN A 168 -0.63 20.53 -23.84
N ILE A 169 -1.18 19.58 -24.65
CA ILE A 169 -0.79 19.38 -26.05
C ILE A 169 -1.72 20.10 -27.05
N GLY A 170 -2.75 20.82 -26.57
CA GLY A 170 -3.71 21.52 -27.43
C GLY A 170 -4.70 20.60 -28.14
N GLY A 171 -5.07 19.48 -27.54
CA GLY A 171 -6.14 18.58 -28.01
C GLY A 171 -5.77 17.68 -29.18
N SER A 172 -4.52 17.65 -29.64
CA SER A 172 -4.13 16.84 -30.79
C SER A 172 -2.65 16.40 -30.74
N GLY A 173 -2.37 15.22 -31.26
CA GLY A 173 -1.00 14.70 -31.41
C GLY A 173 -0.82 13.29 -30.85
N GLU A 174 0.39 12.81 -30.92
CA GLU A 174 0.79 11.50 -30.40
C GLU A 174 1.13 11.61 -28.91
N ILE A 175 0.62 10.67 -28.11
CA ILE A 175 0.96 10.52 -26.69
C ILE A 175 1.40 9.09 -26.41
N ALA A 176 2.15 8.91 -25.32
CA ALA A 176 2.52 7.61 -24.80
C ALA A 176 2.21 7.52 -23.30
N ILE A 177 2.13 6.29 -22.80
CA ILE A 177 2.00 6.00 -21.37
C ILE A 177 3.27 5.29 -20.90
N LEU A 178 3.89 5.79 -19.80
CA LEU A 178 4.96 5.12 -19.08
C LEU A 178 4.44 4.71 -17.71
N SER A 179 4.16 3.41 -17.55
CA SER A 179 3.59 2.82 -16.35
C SER A 179 4.64 2.11 -15.50
N ALA A 180 4.23 1.58 -14.33
CA ALA A 180 5.08 0.77 -13.46
C ALA A 180 5.25 -0.65 -14.01
N THR A 181 4.71 -1.66 -13.35
CA THR A 181 4.79 -3.05 -13.80
C THR A 181 3.57 -3.43 -14.65
N ALA A 182 3.75 -4.42 -15.52
CA ALA A 182 2.66 -4.91 -16.39
C ALA A 182 1.48 -5.51 -15.61
N ASN A 183 1.69 -5.97 -14.37
CA ASN A 183 0.67 -6.59 -13.52
C ASN A 183 0.09 -5.66 -12.44
N ALA A 184 0.48 -4.37 -12.42
CA ALA A 184 -0.05 -3.41 -11.45
C ALA A 184 -1.55 -3.18 -11.67
N THR A 185 -2.41 -3.73 -10.80
CA THR A 185 -3.87 -3.71 -10.94
C THR A 185 -4.44 -2.31 -11.03
N ASN A 186 -4.02 -1.41 -10.14
CA ASN A 186 -4.48 -0.03 -10.10
C ASN A 186 -4.14 0.70 -11.42
N GLN A 187 -2.89 0.64 -11.86
CA GLN A 187 -2.45 1.34 -13.07
C GLN A 187 -3.09 0.77 -14.33
N ASN A 188 -3.26 -0.55 -14.41
CA ASN A 188 -3.94 -1.19 -15.54
C ASN A 188 -5.42 -0.77 -15.61
N GLU A 189 -6.10 -0.63 -14.46
CA GLU A 189 -7.48 -0.11 -14.41
C GLU A 189 -7.53 1.35 -14.88
N TRP A 190 -6.62 2.20 -14.44
CA TRP A 190 -6.55 3.60 -14.89
C TRP A 190 -6.24 3.71 -16.38
N ILE A 191 -5.28 2.93 -16.89
CA ILE A 191 -4.92 2.92 -18.32
C ILE A 191 -6.13 2.50 -19.17
N LYS A 192 -6.89 1.50 -18.73
CA LYS A 192 -8.12 1.09 -19.41
C LYS A 192 -9.11 2.26 -19.51
N PHE A 193 -9.38 2.97 -18.42
CA PHE A 193 -10.27 4.14 -18.45
C PHE A 193 -9.70 5.29 -19.30
N MET A 194 -8.38 5.49 -19.32
CA MET A 194 -7.74 6.47 -20.22
C MET A 194 -7.96 6.10 -21.69
N GLU A 195 -7.79 4.84 -22.06
CA GLU A 195 -8.01 4.34 -23.41
C GLU A 195 -9.48 4.48 -23.84
N GLU A 196 -10.41 4.16 -22.93
CA GLU A 196 -11.83 4.33 -23.15
C GLU A 196 -12.21 5.82 -23.36
N ASP A 197 -11.67 6.72 -22.55
CA ASP A 197 -11.91 8.16 -22.66
C ASP A 197 -11.32 8.72 -23.96
N LEU A 198 -10.07 8.37 -24.30
CA LEU A 198 -9.44 8.78 -25.55
C LEU A 198 -10.22 8.29 -26.79
N ALA A 199 -10.81 7.09 -26.71
CA ALA A 199 -11.56 6.51 -27.83
C ALA A 199 -12.98 7.07 -27.98
N SER A 200 -13.64 7.43 -26.88
CA SER A 200 -15.06 7.78 -26.87
C SER A 200 -15.34 9.28 -26.76
N ASN A 201 -14.40 10.05 -26.22
CA ASN A 201 -14.59 11.49 -26.02
C ASN A 201 -14.29 12.29 -27.29
N PRO A 202 -15.29 12.98 -27.89
CA PRO A 202 -15.07 13.74 -29.12
C PRO A 202 -13.99 14.82 -29.03
N ALA A 203 -13.71 15.32 -27.81
CA ALA A 203 -12.67 16.33 -27.58
C ALA A 203 -11.25 15.76 -27.80
N TYR A 204 -11.07 14.44 -27.77
CA TYR A 204 -9.77 13.77 -27.86
C TYR A 204 -9.58 13.00 -29.17
N LYS A 205 -10.49 13.14 -30.14
CA LYS A 205 -10.48 12.41 -31.42
C LYS A 205 -9.18 12.54 -32.23
N ASP A 206 -8.42 13.63 -32.02
CA ASP A 206 -7.17 13.92 -32.71
C ASP A 206 -5.94 13.58 -31.86
N ILE A 207 -6.14 12.95 -30.68
CA ILE A 207 -5.07 12.43 -29.82
C ILE A 207 -4.89 10.94 -30.11
N LYS A 208 -3.64 10.50 -30.29
CA LYS A 208 -3.31 9.10 -30.58
C LYS A 208 -2.39 8.55 -29.52
N LEU A 209 -2.82 7.52 -28.79
CA LEU A 209 -1.95 6.73 -27.94
C LEU A 209 -1.12 5.79 -28.82
N VAL A 210 0.18 6.05 -28.94
CA VAL A 210 1.08 5.32 -29.85
C VAL A 210 1.92 4.24 -29.17
N ALA A 211 2.12 4.34 -27.85
CA ALA A 211 2.90 3.36 -27.09
C ALA A 211 2.49 3.31 -25.60
N LYS A 212 2.68 2.12 -25.02
CA LYS A 212 2.67 1.89 -23.57
C LYS A 212 3.96 1.16 -23.21
N VAL A 213 4.73 1.68 -22.24
CA VAL A 213 5.97 1.09 -21.75
C VAL A 213 5.94 0.98 -20.23
N TYR A 214 6.81 0.16 -19.67
CA TYR A 214 6.82 -0.19 -18.25
C TYR A 214 8.19 0.00 -17.63
N GLY A 215 8.29 0.90 -16.68
CA GLY A 215 9.53 1.22 -15.97
C GLY A 215 9.76 0.40 -14.70
N ASP A 216 8.84 -0.53 -14.36
CA ASP A 216 8.89 -1.43 -13.19
C ASP A 216 9.03 -0.72 -11.83
N ASP A 217 8.60 0.56 -11.75
CA ASP A 217 8.87 1.47 -10.62
C ASP A 217 10.37 1.58 -10.25
N ASP A 218 11.24 1.27 -11.20
CA ASP A 218 12.67 1.51 -11.14
C ASP A 218 13.02 2.83 -11.83
N ASP A 219 13.76 3.69 -11.13
CA ASP A 219 14.12 5.03 -11.61
C ASP A 219 14.97 4.99 -12.88
N THR A 220 15.97 4.11 -12.91
CA THR A 220 16.88 3.97 -14.05
C THR A 220 16.16 3.45 -15.29
N LYS A 221 15.35 2.40 -15.11
CA LYS A 221 14.56 1.83 -16.19
C LYS A 221 13.52 2.83 -16.70
N SER A 222 12.81 3.53 -15.81
CA SER A 222 11.84 4.56 -16.21
C SER A 222 12.49 5.68 -17.01
N PHE A 223 13.70 6.11 -16.63
CA PHE A 223 14.48 7.09 -17.40
C PHE A 223 14.84 6.57 -18.80
N GLN A 224 15.28 5.30 -18.90
CA GLN A 224 15.62 4.67 -20.18
C GLN A 224 14.38 4.49 -21.06
N GLU A 225 13.25 4.10 -20.49
CA GLU A 225 11.98 3.98 -21.22
C GLU A 225 11.51 5.33 -21.77
N ALA A 226 11.60 6.41 -20.98
CA ALA A 226 11.29 7.76 -21.45
C ALA A 226 12.19 8.18 -22.62
N GLN A 227 13.49 7.86 -22.54
CA GLN A 227 14.43 8.13 -23.64
C GLN A 227 14.08 7.31 -24.88
N GLY A 228 13.78 6.01 -24.70
CA GLY A 228 13.40 5.11 -25.80
C GLY A 228 12.13 5.54 -26.51
N LEU A 229 11.10 5.98 -25.76
CA LEU A 229 9.85 6.52 -26.31
C LEU A 229 10.13 7.69 -27.26
N LEU A 230 10.93 8.65 -26.83
CA LEU A 230 11.22 9.85 -27.63
C LEU A 230 12.12 9.60 -28.84
N GLN A 231 12.93 8.55 -28.79
CA GLN A 231 13.70 8.09 -29.95
C GLN A 231 12.83 7.34 -30.96
N ALA A 232 11.93 6.47 -30.48
CA ALA A 232 11.05 5.66 -31.33
C ALA A 232 9.90 6.49 -31.95
N HIS A 233 9.44 7.54 -31.23
CA HIS A 233 8.29 8.37 -31.61
C HIS A 233 8.69 9.85 -31.68
N PRO A 234 9.37 10.30 -32.73
CA PRO A 234 9.90 11.68 -32.84
C PRO A 234 8.80 12.75 -32.90
N ASN A 235 7.56 12.37 -33.20
CA ASN A 235 6.39 13.27 -33.23
C ASN A 235 5.62 13.30 -31.90
N LEU A 236 6.11 12.61 -30.86
CA LEU A 236 5.44 12.54 -29.56
C LEU A 236 5.24 13.93 -28.98
N LYS A 237 4.00 14.25 -28.58
CA LYS A 237 3.62 15.54 -28.00
C LYS A 237 3.47 15.48 -26.48
N GLY A 238 3.20 14.28 -25.94
CA GLY A 238 3.01 14.14 -24.52
C GLY A 238 3.24 12.74 -23.99
N ILE A 239 3.59 12.65 -22.71
CA ILE A 239 3.72 11.43 -21.94
C ILE A 239 2.83 11.53 -20.72
N ILE A 240 2.01 10.49 -20.48
CA ILE A 240 1.32 10.27 -19.22
C ILE A 240 2.09 9.23 -18.43
N SER A 241 2.48 9.54 -17.20
CA SER A 241 3.10 8.54 -16.32
C SER A 241 2.27 8.37 -15.04
N PRO A 242 1.42 7.31 -14.97
CA PRO A 242 0.58 7.03 -13.80
C PRO A 242 1.37 6.38 -12.66
N THR A 243 2.65 6.72 -12.52
CA THR A 243 3.54 6.28 -11.43
C THR A 243 4.47 7.41 -10.99
N THR A 244 4.67 7.56 -9.68
CA THR A 244 5.49 8.65 -9.13
C THR A 244 6.96 8.51 -9.52
N VAL A 245 7.48 7.29 -9.60
CA VAL A 245 8.85 7.03 -10.08
C VAL A 245 8.98 7.38 -11.57
N GLY A 246 8.03 6.92 -12.38
CA GLY A 246 8.07 7.14 -13.83
C GLY A 246 7.97 8.62 -14.21
N ILE A 247 7.07 9.39 -13.57
CA ILE A 247 6.93 10.83 -13.86
C ILE A 247 8.18 11.60 -13.45
N ALA A 248 8.78 11.30 -12.28
CA ALA A 248 9.98 11.97 -11.80
C ALA A 248 11.19 11.66 -12.71
N ALA A 249 11.37 10.39 -13.09
CA ALA A 249 12.43 9.99 -14.01
C ALA A 249 12.28 10.64 -15.40
N THR A 250 11.04 10.67 -15.93
CA THR A 250 10.73 11.33 -17.20
C THR A 250 10.96 12.82 -17.13
N ALA A 251 10.54 13.50 -16.05
CA ALA A 251 10.77 14.92 -15.85
C ALA A 251 12.27 15.25 -15.81
N ARG A 252 13.07 14.42 -15.12
CA ARG A 252 14.53 14.56 -15.07
C ARG A 252 15.15 14.43 -16.47
N TYR A 253 14.73 13.46 -17.28
CA TYR A 253 15.19 13.33 -18.65
C TYR A 253 14.79 14.56 -19.49
N LEU A 254 13.52 14.96 -19.45
CA LEU A 254 13.03 16.10 -20.25
C LEU A 254 13.75 17.40 -19.86
N SER A 255 13.97 17.65 -18.56
CA SER A 255 14.55 18.92 -18.07
C SER A 255 15.93 19.23 -18.65
N THR A 256 16.70 18.19 -19.01
CA THR A 256 18.07 18.31 -19.54
C THR A 256 18.17 18.01 -21.03
N SER A 257 17.06 17.67 -21.70
CA SER A 257 17.02 17.24 -23.09
C SER A 257 16.54 18.34 -24.04
N ALA A 258 16.71 18.12 -25.35
CA ALA A 258 16.16 18.98 -26.40
C ALA A 258 14.61 18.96 -26.45
N TYR A 259 13.96 18.11 -25.68
CA TYR A 259 12.51 17.95 -25.63
C TYR A 259 11.84 18.85 -24.57
N LYS A 260 12.62 19.53 -23.70
CA LYS A 260 12.10 20.46 -22.72
C LYS A 260 11.20 21.52 -23.37
N GLY A 261 9.97 21.65 -22.86
CA GLY A 261 8.97 22.58 -23.40
C GLY A 261 8.34 22.18 -24.74
N LYS A 262 8.77 21.05 -25.36
CA LYS A 262 8.22 20.54 -26.61
C LYS A 262 7.33 19.29 -26.41
N VAL A 263 7.66 18.49 -25.43
CA VAL A 263 6.88 17.31 -25.03
C VAL A 263 6.28 17.57 -23.66
N ALA A 264 4.96 17.52 -23.56
CA ALA A 264 4.24 17.67 -22.31
C ALA A 264 4.41 16.42 -21.44
N LEU A 265 4.44 16.60 -20.14
CA LEU A 265 4.47 15.52 -19.18
C LEU A 265 3.42 15.76 -18.10
N THR A 266 2.57 14.76 -17.88
CA THR A 266 1.65 14.71 -16.75
C THR A 266 1.58 13.29 -16.20
N GLY A 267 0.84 13.11 -15.12
CA GLY A 267 0.69 11.81 -14.47
C GLY A 267 0.47 11.96 -12.97
N LEU A 268 0.98 10.99 -12.21
CA LEU A 268 0.91 10.97 -10.75
C LEU A 268 2.30 11.20 -10.18
N GLY A 269 2.47 12.26 -9.36
CA GLY A 269 3.77 12.65 -8.85
C GLY A 269 3.73 13.14 -7.40
N LEU A 270 4.82 12.93 -6.66
CA LEU A 270 5.00 13.51 -5.34
C LEU A 270 5.37 14.99 -5.46
N PRO A 271 4.66 15.90 -4.76
CA PRO A 271 4.96 17.33 -4.82
C PRO A 271 6.42 17.66 -4.54
N ASN A 272 7.07 17.00 -3.59
CA ASN A 272 8.47 17.27 -3.26
C ASN A 272 9.42 16.91 -4.39
N GLU A 273 9.20 15.81 -5.10
CA GLU A 273 10.01 15.38 -6.23
C GLU A 273 9.74 16.22 -7.48
N MET A 274 8.48 16.59 -7.71
CA MET A 274 8.06 17.28 -8.93
C MET A 274 8.24 18.80 -8.87
N ARG A 275 8.38 19.38 -7.66
CA ARG A 275 8.50 20.83 -7.46
C ARG A 275 9.58 21.51 -8.32
N PRO A 276 10.81 20.98 -8.43
CA PRO A 276 11.83 21.59 -9.29
C PRO A 276 11.39 21.68 -10.76
N PHE A 277 10.73 20.63 -11.26
CA PHE A 277 10.31 20.52 -12.66
C PHE A 277 9.07 21.36 -12.97
N VAL A 278 8.21 21.60 -11.98
CA VAL A 278 7.10 22.54 -12.12
C VAL A 278 7.63 23.96 -12.13
N LYS A 279 8.57 24.30 -11.23
CA LYS A 279 9.15 25.66 -11.16
C LYS A 279 10.00 26.03 -12.36
N ASP A 280 10.66 25.07 -12.99
CA ASP A 280 11.49 25.31 -14.18
C ASP A 280 10.72 25.18 -15.50
N GLY A 281 9.41 24.89 -15.43
CA GLY A 281 8.51 24.79 -16.57
C GLY A 281 8.65 23.48 -17.39
N THR A 282 9.40 22.50 -16.92
CA THR A 282 9.48 21.17 -17.55
C THR A 282 8.15 20.45 -17.48
N VAL A 283 7.44 20.56 -16.35
CA VAL A 283 6.10 20.01 -16.10
C VAL A 283 5.18 21.17 -15.75
N LYS A 284 4.02 21.23 -16.39
CA LYS A 284 3.04 22.27 -16.09
C LYS A 284 2.15 21.87 -14.92
N GLU A 285 1.55 20.69 -15.03
CA GLU A 285 0.59 20.16 -14.07
C GLU A 285 0.66 18.66 -14.02
N PHE A 286 0.40 18.11 -12.85
CA PHE A 286 0.28 16.69 -12.57
C PHE A 286 -0.71 16.49 -11.43
N ALA A 287 -1.08 15.25 -11.13
CA ALA A 287 -2.05 14.96 -10.08
C ALA A 287 -1.47 13.97 -9.05
N LEU A 288 -2.05 13.95 -7.87
CA LEU A 288 -1.92 12.89 -6.86
C LEU A 288 -2.99 13.11 -5.79
N TRP A 289 -3.14 12.20 -4.89
CA TRP A 289 -3.83 12.30 -3.60
C TRP A 289 -2.80 12.50 -2.48
N ASP A 290 -3.22 12.61 -1.24
CA ASP A 290 -2.30 12.53 -0.09
C ASP A 290 -2.03 11.06 0.25
N PRO A 291 -0.81 10.54 -0.02
CA PRO A 291 -0.52 9.12 0.20
C PRO A 291 -0.53 8.72 1.68
N ALA A 292 -0.26 9.63 2.60
CA ALA A 292 -0.27 9.33 4.03
C ALA A 292 -1.66 8.91 4.51
N GLN A 293 -2.72 9.52 3.95
CA GLN A 293 -4.09 9.15 4.30
C GLN A 293 -4.43 7.71 3.93
N LEU A 294 -3.85 7.19 2.85
CA LEU A 294 -4.08 5.81 2.42
C LEU A 294 -3.64 4.80 3.48
N GLY A 295 -2.40 4.90 3.94
CA GLY A 295 -1.88 4.03 5.00
C GLY A 295 -2.60 4.23 6.33
N TYR A 296 -2.94 5.48 6.65
CA TYR A 296 -3.67 5.83 7.86
C TYR A 296 -5.05 5.14 7.92
N VAL A 297 -5.86 5.28 6.86
CA VAL A 297 -7.17 4.63 6.75
C VAL A 297 -7.04 3.10 6.78
N ALA A 298 -6.01 2.54 6.13
CA ALA A 298 -5.78 1.08 6.13
C ALA A 298 -5.54 0.53 7.55
N ALA A 299 -4.82 1.27 8.39
CA ALA A 299 -4.62 0.87 9.79
C ALA A 299 -5.93 0.84 10.58
N PHE A 300 -6.78 1.87 10.44
CA PHE A 300 -8.08 1.92 11.13
C PHE A 300 -9.06 0.87 10.61
N ALA A 301 -9.06 0.59 9.30
CA ALA A 301 -9.84 -0.51 8.73
C ALA A 301 -9.42 -1.88 9.31
N GLY A 302 -8.10 -2.12 9.38
CA GLY A 302 -7.55 -3.32 10.01
C GLY A 302 -7.98 -3.46 11.48
N LYS A 303 -7.96 -2.36 12.23
CA LYS A 303 -8.44 -2.34 13.62
C LYS A 303 -9.93 -2.67 13.73
N ALA A 304 -10.75 -2.05 12.88
CA ALA A 304 -12.18 -2.29 12.85
C ALA A 304 -12.54 -3.75 12.49
N LEU A 305 -11.77 -4.38 11.58
CA LEU A 305 -11.91 -5.79 11.24
C LEU A 305 -11.57 -6.73 12.41
N VAL A 306 -10.46 -6.48 13.11
CA VAL A 306 -10.05 -7.32 14.24
C VAL A 306 -11.01 -7.19 15.42
N GLU A 307 -11.55 -6.00 15.65
CA GLU A 307 -12.56 -5.75 16.68
C GLU A 307 -13.98 -6.22 16.29
N GLY A 308 -14.16 -6.73 15.07
CA GLY A 308 -15.45 -7.17 14.56
C GLY A 308 -16.46 -6.05 14.33
N LYS A 309 -16.01 -4.80 14.24
CA LYS A 309 -16.86 -3.63 13.96
C LYS A 309 -17.31 -3.59 12.51
N ILE A 310 -16.48 -4.09 11.61
CA ILE A 310 -16.79 -4.29 10.19
C ILE A 310 -16.43 -5.71 9.77
N THR A 311 -17.04 -6.16 8.70
CA THR A 311 -16.79 -7.46 8.07
C THR A 311 -16.14 -7.33 6.69
N GLY A 312 -16.14 -6.11 6.15
CA GLY A 312 -15.78 -5.80 4.76
C GLY A 312 -16.97 -5.83 3.80
N ALA A 313 -18.19 -5.99 4.32
CA ALA A 313 -19.38 -5.94 3.51
C ALA A 313 -19.75 -4.49 3.12
N ALA A 314 -20.36 -4.32 1.96
CA ALA A 314 -20.87 -3.03 1.53
C ALA A 314 -21.90 -2.48 2.57
N GLY A 315 -21.72 -1.22 2.93
CA GLY A 315 -22.51 -0.54 3.95
C GLY A 315 -21.89 -0.57 5.35
N ASP A 316 -20.86 -1.38 5.61
CA ASP A 316 -20.09 -1.29 6.85
C ASP A 316 -19.46 0.09 7.00
N THR A 317 -19.39 0.61 8.23
CA THR A 317 -18.80 1.91 8.53
C THR A 317 -17.82 1.82 9.68
N PHE A 318 -16.75 2.62 9.61
CA PHE A 318 -15.79 2.78 10.70
C PHE A 318 -15.22 4.20 10.71
N THR A 319 -14.77 4.65 11.86
CA THR A 319 -14.13 5.96 11.99
C THR A 319 -12.62 5.82 11.84
N ALA A 320 -12.03 6.54 10.89
CA ALA A 320 -10.59 6.59 10.66
C ALA A 320 -9.98 7.81 11.36
N GLY A 321 -9.95 7.80 12.68
CA GLY A 321 -9.36 8.85 13.51
C GLY A 321 -9.82 10.24 13.09
N ASN A 322 -8.88 11.15 12.84
CA ASN A 322 -9.17 12.54 12.44
C ASN A 322 -9.69 12.69 11.00
N LEU A 323 -9.62 11.65 10.20
CA LEU A 323 -10.18 11.65 8.84
C LEU A 323 -11.68 11.36 8.82
N GLY A 324 -12.31 11.05 9.97
CA GLY A 324 -13.75 10.84 10.11
C GLY A 324 -14.22 9.49 9.59
N ASP A 325 -15.54 9.39 9.40
CA ASP A 325 -16.18 8.15 9.04
C ASP A 325 -15.88 7.72 7.59
N ARG A 326 -15.72 6.42 7.42
CA ARG A 326 -15.50 5.75 6.15
C ARG A 326 -16.56 4.67 5.96
N THR A 327 -17.02 4.53 4.73
CA THR A 327 -17.98 3.48 4.36
C THR A 327 -17.31 2.49 3.43
N VAL A 328 -17.57 1.23 3.65
CA VAL A 328 -17.21 0.15 2.72
C VAL A 328 -18.23 0.15 1.58
N GLU A 329 -17.75 0.33 0.36
CA GLU A 329 -18.55 0.31 -0.86
C GLU A 329 -18.65 -1.10 -1.44
N GLU A 330 -19.39 -1.26 -2.55
CA GLU A 330 -19.46 -2.53 -3.27
C GLU A 330 -18.07 -3.08 -3.63
N GLY A 331 -17.92 -4.39 -3.54
CA GLY A 331 -16.63 -5.06 -3.71
C GLY A 331 -15.67 -4.91 -2.54
N GLY A 332 -16.14 -4.46 -1.37
CA GLY A 332 -15.33 -4.30 -0.17
C GLY A 332 -14.31 -3.15 -0.28
N LYS A 333 -14.64 -2.08 -1.02
CA LYS A 333 -13.76 -0.94 -1.26
C LYS A 333 -14.04 0.21 -0.30
N VAL A 334 -12.98 0.90 0.10
CA VAL A 334 -13.06 2.17 0.87
C VAL A 334 -12.28 3.23 0.10
N ILE A 335 -12.95 4.29 -0.32
CA ILE A 335 -12.30 5.39 -1.07
C ILE A 335 -11.78 6.43 -0.08
N VAL A 336 -10.50 6.80 -0.23
CA VAL A 336 -9.86 7.78 0.67
C VAL A 336 -10.29 9.21 0.31
N GLY A 337 -10.22 9.61 -0.95
CA GLY A 337 -10.64 10.95 -1.37
C GLY A 337 -10.42 11.23 -2.86
N PRO A 338 -10.72 12.47 -3.32
CA PRO A 338 -10.49 12.86 -4.70
C PRO A 338 -9.00 13.16 -4.98
N PRO A 339 -8.56 13.08 -6.25
CA PRO A 339 -7.22 13.52 -6.64
C PRO A 339 -7.11 15.05 -6.56
N THR A 340 -5.89 15.52 -6.28
CA THR A 340 -5.49 16.93 -6.30
C THR A 340 -4.61 17.19 -7.52
N VAL A 341 -4.87 18.28 -8.25
CA VAL A 341 -3.97 18.77 -9.31
C VAL A 341 -2.95 19.74 -8.71
N PHE A 342 -1.69 19.52 -9.03
CA PHE A 342 -0.57 20.35 -8.61
C PHE A 342 -0.03 21.16 -9.78
N SER A 343 0.23 22.43 -9.51
CA SER A 343 0.80 23.39 -10.45
C SER A 343 1.70 24.39 -9.71
N THR A 344 2.24 25.38 -10.40
CA THR A 344 2.96 26.49 -9.77
C THR A 344 2.17 27.22 -8.70
N ASP A 345 0.83 27.19 -8.77
CA ASP A 345 -0.04 27.98 -7.88
C ASP A 345 -0.19 27.36 -6.49
N ASN A 346 0.03 26.07 -6.38
CA ASN A 346 -0.25 25.35 -5.13
C ASN A 346 0.85 24.41 -4.64
N ILE A 347 1.82 24.03 -5.47
CA ILE A 347 2.80 22.97 -5.14
C ILE A 347 3.61 23.27 -3.87
N ASP A 348 3.85 24.55 -3.56
CA ASP A 348 4.59 24.94 -2.35
C ASP A 348 3.80 24.76 -1.04
N LYS A 349 2.49 24.49 -1.12
CA LYS A 349 1.65 24.23 0.04
C LYS A 349 1.75 22.78 0.53
N TYR A 350 2.37 21.88 -0.25
CA TYR A 350 2.45 20.46 0.03
C TYR A 350 3.89 20.06 0.33
N ASN A 351 4.09 19.16 1.27
CA ASN A 351 5.40 18.72 1.72
C ASN A 351 5.46 17.20 1.92
N PHE A 352 5.16 16.47 0.88
CA PHE A 352 5.28 15.03 0.83
C PHE A 352 5.75 14.54 -0.56
#